data_bdbf01e3ef422247c4db03ee76ae3899
#
_entry.id   bdbf01e3ef422247c4db03ee76ae3899
#
_cell.length_a   1.000
_cell.length_b   1.000
_cell.length_c   1.000
_cell.angle_alpha   90.00
_cell.angle_beta   90.00
_cell.angle_gamma   90.00
#
_symmetry.space_group_name_H-M   'P 1'
#
loop_
_entity.id
_entity.type
_entity.pdbx_description
1 polymer ?
#
loop_
_entity_poly.entity_id
_entity_poly.type
_entity_poly.pdbx_seq_one_letter_code
_entity_poly.pdbx_strand_id
1 'polypeptide(L)'
;MRVGRIEYLIKFLCKPLDTLYLSSKNIGPGFYIEHGFSTFLAFHSMGSNCMVNQQVTIGFTEKGKPTIGNNVNIRAGAKVIGDITIGDNVTIGAGAVIVKDVPSNCVVVGSKAYIVRKNGEKVREKL
;
A
#
# COMPACT_ATOMS: atom_id res chain seq x y z
N MET A 1 21.42 -29.02 9.62
CA MET A 1 20.01 -28.90 9.23
C MET A 1 19.94 -28.51 7.75
N ARG A 2 19.50 -29.44 6.87
CA ARG A 2 19.51 -29.24 5.42
C ARG A 2 18.21 -28.54 4.98
N VAL A 3 18.15 -27.23 5.08
CA VAL A 3 17.00 -26.43 4.60
C VAL A 3 17.06 -26.17 3.09
N GLY A 4 18.24 -26.27 2.46
CA GLY A 4 18.49 -25.84 1.10
C GLY A 4 17.76 -26.57 -0.03
N ARG A 5 17.37 -27.85 0.15
CA ARG A 5 16.69 -28.63 -0.93
C ARG A 5 15.20 -28.30 -1.07
N ILE A 6 14.54 -28.02 0.04
CA ILE A 6 13.11 -27.65 0.03
C ILE A 6 12.92 -26.24 -0.53
N GLU A 7 13.83 -25.32 -0.22
CA GLU A 7 13.82 -23.95 -0.79
C GLU A 7 13.96 -23.94 -2.31
N TYR A 8 14.82 -24.78 -2.87
CA TYR A 8 14.99 -24.91 -4.32
C TYR A 8 13.74 -25.50 -4.98
N LEU A 9 13.10 -26.48 -4.35
CA LEU A 9 11.88 -27.10 -4.87
C LEU A 9 10.71 -26.12 -4.84
N ILE A 10 10.56 -25.34 -3.77
CA ILE A 10 9.51 -24.33 -3.65
C ILE A 10 9.72 -23.21 -4.66
N LYS A 11 10.96 -22.75 -4.87
CA LYS A 11 11.28 -21.73 -5.90
C LYS A 11 11.03 -22.21 -7.33
N PHE A 12 11.13 -23.52 -7.58
CA PHE A 12 10.82 -24.10 -8.88
C PHE A 12 9.31 -24.23 -9.11
N LEU A 13 8.55 -24.52 -8.06
CA LEU A 13 7.09 -24.70 -8.11
C LEU A 13 6.30 -23.40 -7.97
N CYS A 14 6.85 -22.41 -7.28
CA CYS A 14 6.24 -21.10 -7.09
C CYS A 14 7.02 -20.05 -7.87
N LYS A 15 6.50 -19.62 -9.01
CA LYS A 15 7.07 -18.45 -9.70
C LYS A 15 6.99 -17.23 -8.76
N PRO A 16 8.11 -16.52 -8.51
CA PRO A 16 8.05 -15.25 -7.81
C PRO A 16 7.13 -14.28 -8.55
N LEU A 17 6.40 -13.47 -7.81
CA LEU A 17 5.66 -12.36 -8.39
C LEU A 17 6.68 -11.26 -8.75
N ASP A 18 7.11 -11.22 -10.01
CA ASP A 18 8.15 -10.28 -10.50
C ASP A 18 7.76 -8.81 -10.34
N THR A 19 6.47 -8.54 -10.10
CA THR A 19 5.91 -7.20 -9.95
C THR A 19 5.59 -6.82 -8.50
N LEU A 20 5.96 -7.66 -7.53
CA LEU A 20 5.86 -7.37 -6.10
C LEU A 20 7.24 -7.02 -5.55
N TYR A 21 7.37 -5.80 -5.06
CA TYR A 21 8.57 -5.33 -4.35
C TYR A 21 8.26 -5.11 -2.87
N LEU A 22 8.96 -5.81 -2.00
CA LEU A 22 8.87 -5.67 -0.55
C LEU A 22 10.28 -5.47 0.01
N SER A 23 10.61 -4.24 0.41
CA SER A 23 11.92 -3.88 0.94
C SER A 23 12.01 -3.86 2.46
N SER A 24 10.88 -3.89 3.15
CA SER A 24 10.82 -3.75 4.61
C SER A 24 10.78 -5.12 5.29
N LYS A 25 11.50 -5.23 6.42
CA LYS A 25 11.56 -6.47 7.23
C LYS A 25 10.81 -6.36 8.54
N ASN A 26 10.44 -5.15 8.95
CA ASN A 26 9.74 -4.89 10.21
C ASN A 26 8.23 -4.94 9.98
N ILE A 27 7.69 -6.15 9.99
CA ILE A 27 6.28 -6.45 9.70
C ILE A 27 5.72 -7.28 10.85
N GLY A 28 4.62 -6.82 11.43
CA GLY A 28 3.88 -7.56 12.45
C GLY A 28 3.19 -8.81 11.88
N PRO A 29 2.75 -9.72 12.75
CA PRO A 29 2.07 -10.94 12.32
C PRO A 29 0.73 -10.65 11.65
N GLY A 30 0.27 -11.58 10.82
CA GLY A 30 -1.02 -11.48 10.14
C GLY A 30 -1.03 -10.54 8.93
N PHE A 31 0.13 -10.21 8.37
CA PHE A 31 0.20 -9.45 7.13
C PHE A 31 -0.31 -10.27 5.95
N TYR A 32 -1.20 -9.69 5.17
CA TYR A 32 -1.82 -10.32 4.02
C TYR A 32 -1.74 -9.43 2.77
N ILE A 33 -1.30 -10.00 1.65
CA ILE A 33 -1.27 -9.34 0.34
C ILE A 33 -2.29 -10.02 -0.56
N GLU A 34 -3.31 -9.29 -0.97
CA GLU A 34 -4.32 -9.77 -1.91
C GLU A 34 -3.94 -9.37 -3.34
N HIS A 35 -3.76 -10.37 -4.20
CA HIS A 35 -3.35 -10.27 -5.61
C HIS A 35 -1.94 -9.73 -5.89
N GLY A 36 -1.31 -8.98 -5.07
CA GLY A 36 0.10 -8.58 -5.01
C GLY A 36 0.81 -8.05 -6.27
N PHE A 37 0.21 -8.05 -7.46
CA PHE A 37 0.86 -7.61 -8.69
C PHE A 37 1.00 -6.08 -8.76
N SER A 38 2.06 -5.60 -9.38
CA SER A 38 2.39 -4.18 -9.52
C SER A 38 2.36 -3.42 -8.17
N THR A 39 2.86 -4.07 -7.12
CA THR A 39 2.79 -3.59 -5.74
C THR A 39 4.20 -3.27 -5.23
N PHE A 40 4.38 -2.07 -4.70
CA PHE A 40 5.64 -1.59 -4.15
C PHE A 40 5.46 -1.23 -2.68
N LEU A 41 6.16 -1.94 -1.79
CA LEU A 41 6.05 -1.82 -0.35
C LEU A 41 7.39 -1.46 0.29
N ALA A 42 7.59 -0.17 0.57
CA ALA A 42 8.76 0.37 1.24
C ALA A 42 8.33 1.26 2.41
N PHE A 43 8.22 0.69 3.58
CA PHE A 43 7.83 1.36 4.82
C PHE A 43 8.90 1.19 5.91
N HIS A 44 8.85 2.00 6.95
CA HIS A 44 9.70 1.87 8.13
C HIS A 44 9.29 0.65 8.96
N SER A 45 8.01 0.58 9.30
CA SER A 45 7.40 -0.55 10.01
C SER A 45 5.92 -0.67 9.67
N MET A 46 5.39 -1.87 9.82
CA MET A 46 3.98 -2.18 9.70
C MET A 46 3.55 -3.03 10.89
N GLY A 47 2.44 -2.68 11.50
CA GLY A 47 1.86 -3.41 12.62
C GLY A 47 1.24 -4.75 12.22
N SER A 48 0.47 -5.31 13.13
CA SER A 48 -0.18 -6.61 12.97
C SER A 48 -1.48 -6.54 12.17
N ASN A 49 -1.86 -7.65 11.53
CA ASN A 49 -3.14 -7.84 10.84
C ASN A 49 -3.41 -6.79 9.75
N CYS A 50 -2.38 -6.37 9.03
CA CYS A 50 -2.52 -5.44 7.93
C CYS A 50 -2.80 -6.17 6.62
N MET A 51 -3.56 -5.52 5.74
CA MET A 51 -3.88 -6.03 4.42
C MET A 51 -3.56 -5.01 3.33
N VAL A 52 -2.99 -5.48 2.24
CA VAL A 52 -2.64 -4.66 1.07
C VAL A 52 -3.17 -5.35 -0.18
N ASN A 53 -3.92 -4.62 -1.00
CA ASN A 53 -4.37 -5.09 -2.31
C ASN A 53 -3.30 -4.83 -3.41
N GLN A 54 -3.61 -5.26 -4.63
CA GLN A 54 -2.78 -5.03 -5.81
C GLN A 54 -2.59 -3.53 -6.14
N GLN A 55 -1.52 -3.22 -6.86
CA GLN A 55 -1.19 -1.87 -7.36
C GLN A 55 -1.01 -0.82 -6.26
N VAL A 56 -0.86 -1.23 -5.02
CA VAL A 56 -0.56 -0.33 -3.91
C VAL A 56 0.91 0.10 -3.97
N THR A 57 1.14 1.38 -3.72
CA THR A 57 2.48 1.91 -3.51
C THR A 57 2.59 2.47 -2.10
N ILE A 58 3.42 1.86 -1.27
CA ILE A 58 3.90 2.45 -0.03
C ILE A 58 5.34 2.88 -0.32
N GLY A 59 5.57 4.18 -0.41
CA GLY A 59 6.82 4.74 -0.88
C GLY A 59 7.42 5.77 0.07
N PHE A 60 8.64 6.16 -0.21
CA PHE A 60 9.42 7.08 0.61
C PHE A 60 9.75 8.36 -0.15
N THR A 61 10.17 9.37 0.61
CA THR A 61 10.77 10.60 0.12
C THR A 61 12.15 10.77 0.76
N GLU A 62 12.82 11.85 0.45
CA GLU A 62 14.09 12.22 1.12
C GLU A 62 13.93 12.33 2.65
N LYS A 63 12.73 12.63 3.14
CA LYS A 63 12.44 12.79 4.58
C LYS A 63 12.29 11.47 5.32
N GLY A 64 11.85 10.39 4.64
CA GLY A 64 11.68 9.09 5.28
C GLY A 64 10.61 8.20 4.65
N LYS A 65 10.29 7.15 5.36
CA LYS A 65 9.35 6.09 4.97
C LYS A 65 8.11 6.10 5.86
N PRO A 66 6.95 5.70 5.35
CA PRO A 66 5.75 5.58 6.16
C PRO A 66 5.89 4.58 7.31
N THR A 67 5.27 4.90 8.44
CA THR A 67 5.01 3.98 9.55
C THR A 67 3.54 3.61 9.54
N ILE A 68 3.24 2.31 9.53
CA ILE A 68 1.88 1.78 9.43
C ILE A 68 1.51 1.11 10.75
N GLY A 69 0.36 1.46 11.31
CA GLY A 69 -0.17 0.88 12.54
C GLY A 69 -0.74 -0.53 12.36
N ASN A 70 -1.54 -0.96 13.33
CA ASN A 70 -2.19 -2.28 13.33
C ASN A 70 -3.55 -2.25 12.63
N ASN A 71 -4.00 -3.37 12.11
CA ASN A 71 -5.31 -3.55 11.47
C ASN A 71 -5.57 -2.53 10.34
N VAL A 72 -4.54 -2.19 9.57
CA VAL A 72 -4.63 -1.24 8.46
C VAL A 72 -4.95 -1.98 7.16
N ASN A 73 -5.97 -1.49 6.45
CA ASN A 73 -6.37 -2.03 5.15
C ASN A 73 -6.09 -1.01 4.05
N ILE A 74 -5.22 -1.36 3.11
CA ILE A 74 -4.86 -0.49 1.98
C ILE A 74 -5.40 -1.08 0.69
N ARG A 75 -6.40 -0.42 0.11
CA ARG A 75 -7.13 -0.91 -1.04
C ARG A 75 -6.41 -0.63 -2.36
N ALA A 76 -6.85 -1.33 -3.40
CA ALA A 76 -6.23 -1.36 -4.71
C ALA A 76 -5.85 0.03 -5.27
N GLY A 77 -4.64 0.14 -5.78
CA GLY A 77 -4.14 1.36 -6.41
C GLY A 77 -3.85 2.54 -5.48
N ALA A 78 -4.06 2.38 -4.16
CA ALA A 78 -3.77 3.45 -3.20
C ALA A 78 -2.25 3.72 -3.10
N LYS A 79 -1.90 4.96 -2.77
CA LYS A 79 -0.52 5.41 -2.62
C LYS A 79 -0.33 6.07 -1.27
N VAL A 80 0.65 5.60 -0.50
CA VAL A 80 1.02 6.12 0.83
C VAL A 80 2.48 6.53 0.76
N ILE A 81 2.75 7.83 0.73
CA ILE A 81 4.08 8.34 0.34
C ILE A 81 4.62 9.31 1.38
N GLY A 82 5.87 9.09 1.79
CA GLY A 82 6.64 10.03 2.61
C GLY A 82 6.83 9.58 4.05
N ASP A 83 7.43 10.44 4.85
CA ASP A 83 7.62 10.25 6.28
C ASP A 83 6.32 10.61 7.02
N ILE A 84 5.38 9.68 6.99
CA ILE A 84 4.03 9.84 7.55
C ILE A 84 3.66 8.64 8.40
N THR A 85 2.72 8.85 9.32
CA THR A 85 2.18 7.81 10.19
C THR A 85 0.72 7.52 9.84
N ILE A 86 0.42 6.26 9.59
CA ILE A 86 -0.95 5.74 9.48
C ILE A 86 -1.27 5.06 10.79
N GLY A 87 -2.28 5.56 11.49
CA GLY A 87 -2.71 5.02 12.79
C GLY A 87 -3.35 3.64 12.70
N ASP A 88 -3.76 3.11 13.83
CA ASP A 88 -4.41 1.79 13.92
C ASP A 88 -5.85 1.83 13.39
N ASN A 89 -6.33 0.69 12.92
CA ASN A 89 -7.71 0.50 12.43
C ASN A 89 -8.08 1.48 11.30
N VAL A 90 -7.14 1.76 10.41
CA VAL A 90 -7.35 2.66 9.27
C VAL A 90 -7.67 1.85 8.02
N THR A 91 -8.65 2.34 7.25
CA THR A 91 -8.90 1.85 5.89
C THR A 91 -8.59 2.95 4.88
N ILE A 92 -7.67 2.68 3.97
CA ILE A 92 -7.37 3.55 2.84
C ILE A 92 -8.07 3.01 1.60
N GLY A 93 -9.01 3.78 1.09
CA GLY A 93 -9.84 3.42 -0.07
C GLY A 93 -9.05 3.34 -1.37
N ALA A 94 -9.61 2.63 -2.34
CA ALA A 94 -8.98 2.40 -3.63
C ALA A 94 -8.61 3.72 -4.33
N GLY A 95 -7.41 3.77 -4.90
CA GLY A 95 -6.90 4.93 -5.63
C GLY A 95 -6.62 6.18 -4.78
N ALA A 96 -6.78 6.12 -3.46
CA ALA A 96 -6.49 7.26 -2.59
C ALA A 96 -4.98 7.55 -2.54
N VAL A 97 -4.62 8.83 -2.50
CA VAL A 97 -3.23 9.29 -2.38
C VAL A 97 -3.04 9.97 -1.04
N ILE A 98 -2.23 9.38 -0.18
CA ILE A 98 -1.98 9.80 1.20
C ILE A 98 -0.55 10.32 1.30
N VAL A 99 -0.42 11.59 1.67
CA VAL A 99 0.87 12.29 1.84
C VAL A 99 0.95 13.04 3.19
N LYS A 100 0.01 12.74 4.10
CA LYS A 100 -0.05 13.29 5.47
C LYS A 100 -0.47 12.20 6.43
N ASP A 101 -0.20 12.40 7.71
CA ASP A 101 -0.60 11.49 8.78
C ASP A 101 -2.12 11.24 8.77
N VAL A 102 -2.48 10.00 9.08
CA VAL A 102 -3.89 9.60 9.22
C VAL A 102 -4.10 9.10 10.65
N PRO A 103 -4.97 9.74 11.43
CA PRO A 103 -5.31 9.29 12.78
C PRO A 103 -5.91 7.88 12.79
N SER A 104 -5.84 7.21 13.94
CA SER A 104 -6.47 5.91 14.12
C SER A 104 -7.99 5.95 13.94
N ASN A 105 -8.58 4.81 13.60
CA ASN A 105 -10.02 4.60 13.45
C ASN A 105 -10.65 5.44 12.33
N CYS A 106 -9.92 5.68 11.24
CA CYS A 106 -10.38 6.48 10.11
C CYS A 106 -10.58 5.63 8.84
N VAL A 107 -11.51 6.06 8.01
CA VAL A 107 -11.63 5.63 6.61
C VAL A 107 -11.30 6.82 5.72
N VAL A 108 -10.29 6.68 4.87
CA VAL A 108 -9.84 7.73 3.96
C VAL A 108 -10.11 7.30 2.53
N VAL A 109 -10.73 8.16 1.75
CA VAL A 109 -11.03 7.91 0.33
C VAL A 109 -10.49 9.02 -0.54
N GLY A 110 -10.17 8.70 -1.79
CA GLY A 110 -9.80 9.69 -2.79
C GLY A 110 -10.99 10.57 -3.21
N SER A 111 -10.72 11.71 -3.82
CA SER A 111 -11.76 12.55 -4.40
C SER A 111 -12.42 11.83 -5.59
N LYS A 112 -13.73 12.01 -5.75
CA LYS A 112 -14.43 11.60 -6.97
C LYS A 112 -13.88 12.36 -8.16
N ALA A 113 -13.93 11.75 -9.34
CA ALA A 113 -13.55 12.42 -10.57
C ALA A 113 -14.49 13.61 -10.86
N TYR A 114 -13.93 14.62 -11.51
CA TYR A 114 -14.68 15.79 -11.98
C TYR A 114 -14.14 16.26 -13.32
N ILE A 115 -14.97 16.94 -14.08
CA ILE A 115 -14.59 17.49 -15.38
C ILE A 115 -13.82 18.79 -15.14
N VAL A 116 -12.61 18.89 -15.70
CA VAL A 116 -11.76 20.11 -15.61
C VAL A 116 -11.82 20.96 -16.85
N ARG A 117 -12.31 20.39 -17.95
CA ARG A 117 -12.43 21.09 -19.24
C ARG A 117 -13.63 20.54 -20.00
N LYS A 118 -14.46 21.43 -20.55
CA LYS A 118 -15.63 21.10 -21.36
C LYS A 118 -15.69 22.05 -22.54
N ASN A 119 -15.79 21.52 -23.77
CA ASN A 119 -15.80 22.31 -25.00
C ASN A 119 -14.63 23.32 -25.12
N GLY A 120 -13.44 22.93 -24.62
CA GLY A 120 -12.24 23.78 -24.64
C GLY A 120 -12.11 24.76 -23.47
N GLU A 121 -13.14 24.98 -22.68
CA GLU A 121 -13.14 25.90 -21.54
C GLU A 121 -12.85 25.18 -20.22
N LYS A 122 -12.18 25.87 -19.29
CA LYS A 122 -11.94 25.37 -17.92
C LYS A 122 -13.25 25.36 -17.13
N VAL A 123 -13.58 24.22 -16.58
CA VAL A 123 -14.75 24.03 -15.72
C VAL A 123 -14.38 23.21 -14.47
N ARG A 124 -15.26 23.11 -13.50
CA ARG A 124 -15.15 22.18 -12.37
C ARG A 124 -16.51 21.59 -12.07
N GLU A 125 -16.88 20.59 -12.86
CA GLU A 125 -18.17 19.91 -12.73
C GLU A 125 -17.96 18.52 -12.08
N LYS A 126 -18.82 18.12 -11.15
CA LYS A 126 -18.83 16.76 -10.60
C LYS A 126 -19.39 15.81 -11.66
N LEU A 127 -18.78 14.59 -11.71
CA LEU A 127 -19.36 13.45 -12.42
C LEU A 127 -20.42 12.77 -11.56
#